data_b51c2ac485d879567b630fedf8813f2d
#
_entry.id   b51c2ac485d879567b630fedf8813f2d
#
_cell.length_a   1.000
_cell.length_b   1.000
_cell.length_c   1.000
_cell.angle_alpha   90.00
_cell.angle_beta   90.00
_cell.angle_gamma   90.00
#
_symmetry.space_group_name_H-M   'P 1'
#
loop_
_entity.id
_entity.type
_entity.pdbx_description
1 polymer ?
#
loop_
_entity_poly.entity_id
_entity_poly.type
_entity_poly.pdbx_seq_one_letter_code
_entity_poly.pdbx_strand_id
1 'polypeptide(L)'
;MKKRSLAVLMAGVMAASMMTGVVSVYADADSKTLTVGFDAEYPPFGYKDDNGEYVGFDLDLAQEVCDNLGWELVKKPINWDSKDMELDSGAIDCIWNGFTMNGREDQYTFSVPYVDNSQVFVVAEDAGIETKADLAGKAVGVQKDSSALAALE
;
A
#
# COMPACT_ATOMS: atom_id res chain seq x y z
N MET A 1 73.51 -11.23 3.23
CA MET A 1 72.86 -10.00 2.78
C MET A 1 71.80 -10.26 1.72
N LYS A 2 70.95 -11.31 1.82
CA LYS A 2 69.92 -11.63 0.80
C LYS A 2 68.48 -11.78 1.36
N LYS A 3 68.25 -11.48 2.63
CA LYS A 3 66.90 -11.61 3.24
C LYS A 3 66.14 -10.30 3.49
N ARG A 4 66.80 -9.15 3.25
CA ARG A 4 66.12 -7.84 3.45
C ARG A 4 65.46 -7.26 2.19
N SER A 5 65.85 -7.73 0.99
CA SER A 5 65.30 -7.25 -0.26
C SER A 5 63.96 -7.89 -0.62
N LEU A 6 63.63 -9.04 -0.04
CA LEU A 6 62.35 -9.72 -0.36
C LEU A 6 61.19 -9.17 0.44
N ALA A 7 61.42 -8.59 1.63
CA ALA A 7 60.40 -8.00 2.46
C ALA A 7 59.91 -6.64 1.95
N VAL A 8 60.74 -5.91 1.21
CA VAL A 8 60.39 -4.59 0.63
C VAL A 8 59.54 -4.73 -0.64
N LEU A 9 59.68 -5.84 -1.38
CA LEU A 9 58.90 -6.08 -2.58
C LEU A 9 57.47 -6.53 -2.27
N MET A 10 57.22 -7.19 -1.13
CA MET A 10 55.90 -7.61 -0.71
C MET A 10 55.06 -6.45 -0.11
N ALA A 11 55.69 -5.45 0.47
CA ALA A 11 55.02 -4.26 0.98
C ALA A 11 54.50 -3.31 -0.13
N GLY A 12 55.15 -3.35 -1.29
CA GLY A 12 54.77 -2.48 -2.44
C GLY A 12 53.55 -2.99 -3.22
N VAL A 13 53.27 -4.29 -3.19
CA VAL A 13 52.14 -4.89 -3.92
C VAL A 13 50.82 -4.78 -3.15
N MET A 14 50.88 -4.70 -1.79
CA MET A 14 49.65 -4.51 -0.98
C MET A 14 49.14 -3.05 -0.96
N ALA A 15 49.96 -2.08 -1.31
CA ALA A 15 49.53 -0.68 -1.33
C ALA A 15 48.84 -0.24 -2.65
N ALA A 16 48.94 -1.05 -3.71
CA ALA A 16 48.31 -0.74 -5.01
C ALA A 16 46.95 -1.30 -5.25
N SER A 17 46.41 -2.16 -4.32
CA SER A 17 45.09 -2.79 -4.49
C SER A 17 43.99 -2.15 -3.63
N MET A 18 44.23 -1.01 -2.98
CA MET A 18 43.21 -0.28 -2.21
C MET A 18 42.68 0.99 -2.88
N MET A 19 42.89 1.15 -4.17
CA MET A 19 42.28 2.22 -4.96
C MET A 19 41.27 1.68 -5.98
N THR A 20 40.48 0.67 -5.62
CA THR A 20 39.24 0.38 -6.35
C THR A 20 38.15 1.19 -5.70
N GLY A 21 37.63 2.12 -6.46
CA GLY A 21 36.66 3.14 -6.13
C GLY A 21 35.61 2.73 -5.11
N VAL A 22 35.60 3.40 -3.99
CA VAL A 22 34.40 3.59 -3.23
C VAL A 22 33.46 4.35 -4.16
N VAL A 23 32.66 3.64 -4.93
CA VAL A 23 31.42 4.21 -5.46
C VAL A 23 30.61 4.50 -4.21
N SER A 24 30.71 5.70 -3.69
CA SER A 24 29.73 6.22 -2.75
C SER A 24 28.43 6.19 -3.50
N VAL A 25 27.65 5.14 -3.31
CA VAL A 25 26.21 5.20 -3.52
C VAL A 25 25.76 6.25 -2.50
N TYR A 26 25.66 7.48 -2.95
CA TYR A 26 24.86 8.45 -2.25
C TYR A 26 23.43 7.92 -2.37
N ALA A 27 23.01 7.10 -1.41
CA ALA A 27 21.60 6.97 -1.10
C ALA A 27 21.17 8.39 -0.81
N ASP A 28 20.26 8.90 -1.60
CA ASP A 28 19.63 10.19 -1.38
C ASP A 28 19.00 10.10 0.00
N ALA A 29 19.67 10.68 1.00
CA ALA A 29 19.30 10.55 2.42
C ALA A 29 18.00 11.31 2.74
N ASP A 30 17.31 11.86 1.72
CA ASP A 30 16.10 12.66 1.82
C ASP A 30 14.91 12.10 1.02
N SER A 31 15.04 10.95 0.34
CA SER A 31 13.88 10.33 -0.30
C SER A 31 12.94 9.78 0.78
N LYS A 32 11.86 10.51 1.05
CA LYS A 32 10.80 10.03 1.92
C LYS A 32 9.99 8.98 1.16
N THR A 33 9.67 7.90 1.85
CA THR A 33 8.84 6.81 1.33
C THR A 33 7.46 6.91 1.96
N LEU A 34 6.42 6.70 1.16
CA LEU A 34 5.04 6.52 1.64
C LEU A 34 4.60 5.09 1.32
N THR A 35 4.40 4.29 2.36
CA THR A 35 3.89 2.92 2.25
C THR A 35 2.37 2.93 2.40
N VAL A 36 1.67 2.68 1.31
CA VAL A 36 0.20 2.69 1.26
C VAL A 36 -0.33 1.26 1.34
N GLY A 37 -1.14 0.99 2.37
CA GLY A 37 -1.89 -0.26 2.50
C GLY A 37 -3.23 -0.18 1.76
N PHE A 38 -3.55 -1.19 0.96
CA PHE A 38 -4.79 -1.23 0.18
C PHE A 38 -5.28 -2.67 -0.03
N ASP A 39 -6.58 -2.82 -0.30
CA ASP A 39 -7.17 -4.08 -0.74
C ASP A 39 -6.97 -4.25 -2.25
N ALA A 40 -6.23 -5.28 -2.64
CA ALA A 40 -5.91 -5.56 -4.04
C ALA A 40 -7.03 -6.27 -4.81
N GLU A 41 -8.16 -6.54 -4.19
CA GLU A 41 -9.36 -7.13 -4.79
C GLU A 41 -10.54 -6.14 -4.85
N TYR A 42 -10.25 -4.83 -4.87
CA TYR A 42 -11.25 -3.77 -4.82
C TYR A 42 -11.22 -2.85 -6.07
N PRO A 43 -11.49 -3.39 -7.27
CA PRO A 43 -11.58 -2.55 -8.46
C PRO A 43 -12.82 -1.61 -8.39
N PRO A 44 -12.74 -0.38 -8.91
CA PRO A 44 -11.62 0.21 -9.66
C PRO A 44 -10.61 0.97 -8.77
N PHE A 45 -10.71 0.89 -7.44
CA PHE A 45 -9.89 1.68 -6.51
C PHE A 45 -8.48 1.15 -6.34
N GLY A 46 -8.33 -0.16 -6.03
CA GLY A 46 -7.06 -0.86 -5.93
C GLY A 46 -7.23 -2.31 -6.38
N TYR A 47 -6.43 -2.76 -7.33
CA TYR A 47 -6.51 -4.13 -7.83
C TYR A 47 -5.24 -4.53 -8.58
N LYS A 48 -5.16 -5.80 -8.92
CA LYS A 48 -4.09 -6.35 -9.74
C LYS A 48 -4.56 -6.46 -11.19
N ASP A 49 -3.84 -5.86 -12.12
CA ASP A 49 -4.16 -5.93 -13.54
C ASP A 49 -3.73 -7.27 -14.17
N ASP A 50 -4.00 -7.45 -15.48
CA ASP A 50 -3.65 -8.66 -16.23
C ASP A 50 -2.13 -8.86 -16.36
N ASN A 51 -1.32 -7.82 -16.16
CA ASN A 51 0.15 -7.88 -16.18
C ASN A 51 0.72 -8.24 -14.80
N GLY A 52 -0.13 -8.26 -13.78
CA GLY A 52 0.26 -8.52 -12.41
C GLY A 52 0.69 -7.27 -11.63
N GLU A 53 0.49 -6.07 -12.19
CA GLU A 53 0.79 -4.80 -11.55
C GLU A 53 -0.37 -4.32 -10.68
N TYR A 54 -0.04 -3.61 -9.58
CA TYR A 54 -1.04 -2.98 -8.73
C TYR A 54 -1.41 -1.61 -9.27
N VAL A 55 -2.67 -1.46 -9.65
CA VAL A 55 -3.25 -0.30 -10.32
C VAL A 55 -4.59 0.09 -9.69
N GLY A 56 -5.12 1.25 -10.06
CA GLY A 56 -6.44 1.70 -9.66
C GLY A 56 -6.46 3.15 -9.22
N PHE A 57 -7.66 3.71 -9.12
CA PHE A 57 -7.90 5.12 -8.85
C PHE A 57 -7.16 5.62 -7.60
N ASP A 58 -7.22 4.88 -6.51
CA ASP A 58 -6.58 5.26 -5.25
C ASP A 58 -5.05 5.22 -5.36
N LEU A 59 -4.52 4.22 -6.08
CA LEU A 59 -3.08 4.07 -6.28
C LEU A 59 -2.51 5.13 -7.22
N ASP A 60 -3.30 5.57 -8.20
CA ASP A 60 -2.93 6.67 -9.11
C ASP A 60 -2.90 8.00 -8.35
N LEU A 61 -3.88 8.25 -7.47
CA LEU A 61 -3.87 9.43 -6.58
C LEU A 61 -2.69 9.41 -5.61
N ALA A 62 -2.38 8.27 -5.02
CA ALA A 62 -1.23 8.12 -4.12
C ALA A 62 0.09 8.39 -4.86
N GLN A 63 0.20 7.93 -6.11
CA GLN A 63 1.37 8.20 -6.95
C GLN A 63 1.50 9.70 -7.25
N GLU A 64 0.42 10.36 -7.63
CA GLU A 64 0.42 11.80 -7.91
C GLU A 64 0.83 12.61 -6.66
N VAL A 65 0.39 12.23 -5.48
CA VAL A 65 0.81 12.87 -4.23
C VAL A 65 2.31 12.67 -3.99
N CYS A 66 2.81 11.46 -4.18
CA CYS A 66 4.23 11.16 -4.00
C CYS A 66 5.09 11.94 -5.02
N ASP A 67 4.69 11.98 -6.29
CA ASP A 67 5.38 12.72 -7.34
C ASP A 67 5.46 14.22 -7.03
N ASN A 68 4.36 14.81 -6.56
CA ASN A 68 4.31 16.22 -6.17
C ASN A 68 5.19 16.54 -4.95
N LEU A 69 5.39 15.58 -4.05
CA LEU A 69 6.19 15.75 -2.84
C LEU A 69 7.65 15.30 -3.01
N GLY A 70 7.99 14.67 -4.12
CA GLY A 70 9.30 14.05 -4.34
C GLY A 70 9.53 12.84 -3.42
N TRP A 71 8.47 12.08 -3.13
CA TRP A 71 8.52 10.88 -2.31
C TRP A 71 8.44 9.61 -3.17
N GLU A 72 8.88 8.49 -2.62
CA GLU A 72 8.72 7.16 -3.22
C GLU A 72 7.43 6.52 -2.72
N LEU A 73 6.57 6.04 -3.64
CA LEU A 73 5.36 5.27 -3.29
C LEU A 73 5.69 3.79 -3.19
N VAL A 74 5.38 3.18 -2.05
CA VAL A 74 5.37 1.73 -1.86
C VAL A 74 3.93 1.24 -1.76
N LYS A 75 3.48 0.51 -2.79
CA LYS A 75 2.15 -0.10 -2.85
C LYS A 75 2.16 -1.43 -2.10
N LYS A 76 1.52 -1.51 -0.94
CA LYS A 76 1.48 -2.72 -0.10
C LYS A 76 0.06 -3.31 -0.07
N PRO A 77 -0.21 -4.41 -0.81
CA PRO A 77 -1.48 -5.11 -0.65
C PRO A 77 -1.57 -5.70 0.75
N ILE A 78 -2.71 -5.52 1.39
CA ILE A 78 -2.97 -6.03 2.73
C ILE A 78 -4.22 -6.93 2.74
N ASN A 79 -4.30 -7.82 3.71
CA ASN A 79 -5.55 -8.46 4.03
C ASN A 79 -6.42 -7.45 4.81
N TRP A 80 -7.66 -7.23 4.34
CA TRP A 80 -8.53 -6.23 4.94
C TRP A 80 -8.82 -6.45 6.42
N ASP A 81 -8.90 -7.71 6.85
CA ASP A 81 -9.10 -8.05 8.27
C ASP A 81 -7.92 -7.67 9.16
N SER A 82 -6.73 -7.46 8.59
CA SER A 82 -5.51 -7.09 9.31
C SER A 82 -5.13 -5.61 9.20
N LYS A 83 -5.96 -4.78 8.56
CA LYS A 83 -5.66 -3.38 8.26
C LYS A 83 -5.22 -2.55 9.48
N ASP A 84 -5.89 -2.76 10.62
CA ASP A 84 -5.61 -2.04 11.86
C ASP A 84 -4.24 -2.44 12.41
N MET A 85 -3.95 -3.73 12.43
CA MET A 85 -2.65 -4.25 12.87
C MET A 85 -1.50 -3.76 11.99
N GLU A 86 -1.71 -3.71 10.66
CA GLU A 86 -0.72 -3.20 9.71
C GLU A 86 -0.44 -1.70 9.94
N LEU A 87 -1.49 -0.92 10.21
CA LEU A 87 -1.38 0.50 10.51
C LEU A 87 -0.73 0.74 11.88
N ASP A 88 -1.21 0.09 12.94
CA ASP A 88 -0.73 0.27 14.31
C ASP A 88 0.73 -0.16 14.48
N SER A 89 1.16 -1.17 13.74
CA SER A 89 2.56 -1.63 13.77
C SER A 89 3.52 -0.74 12.99
N GLY A 90 3.00 0.21 12.19
CA GLY A 90 3.80 1.01 11.27
C GLY A 90 4.31 0.22 10.06
N ALA A 91 3.70 -0.92 9.76
CA ALA A 91 4.02 -1.70 8.56
C ALA A 91 3.49 -1.04 7.27
N ILE A 92 2.53 -0.14 7.43
CA ILE A 92 2.04 0.83 6.45
C ILE A 92 1.96 2.21 7.11
N ASP A 93 2.13 3.27 6.32
CA ASP A 93 2.01 4.65 6.81
C ASP A 93 0.55 5.12 6.79
N CYS A 94 -0.23 4.63 5.85
CA CYS A 94 -1.66 4.89 5.77
C CYS A 94 -2.40 3.77 5.03
N ILE A 95 -3.71 3.73 5.25
CA ILE A 95 -4.65 2.97 4.42
C ILE A 95 -5.17 3.92 3.36
N TRP A 96 -4.99 3.58 2.08
CA TRP A 96 -5.56 4.33 0.98
C TRP A 96 -6.37 3.39 0.10
N ASN A 97 -7.64 3.37 0.35
CA ASN A 97 -8.63 2.49 -0.28
C ASN A 97 -9.97 3.21 -0.25
N GLY A 98 -10.94 2.86 -1.04
CA GLY A 98 -12.30 3.39 -0.93
C GLY A 98 -12.89 3.21 0.48
N PHE A 99 -12.18 3.69 1.49
CA PHE A 99 -12.43 3.44 2.91
C PHE A 99 -13.43 4.43 3.48
N THR A 100 -14.65 3.96 3.71
CA THR A 100 -15.76 4.77 4.22
C THR A 100 -15.44 5.29 5.63
N MET A 101 -15.49 6.61 5.82
CA MET A 101 -15.20 7.27 7.10
C MET A 101 -16.38 7.22 8.09
N ASN A 102 -17.62 7.21 7.58
CA ASN A 102 -18.83 7.27 8.41
C ASN A 102 -18.87 6.18 9.49
N GLY A 103 -19.02 6.60 10.74
CA GLY A 103 -19.05 5.72 11.91
C GLY A 103 -17.69 5.20 12.38
N ARG A 104 -16.58 5.76 11.84
CA ARG A 104 -15.19 5.39 12.18
C ARG A 104 -14.33 6.60 12.53
N GLU A 105 -14.93 7.77 12.64
CA GLU A 105 -14.24 9.05 12.85
C GLU A 105 -13.46 9.08 14.17
N ASP A 106 -13.90 8.31 15.16
CA ASP A 106 -13.23 8.18 16.46
C ASP A 106 -12.08 7.14 16.46
N GLN A 107 -11.99 6.31 15.41
CA GLN A 107 -11.02 5.23 15.31
C GLN A 107 -9.81 5.60 14.46
N TYR A 108 -10.00 6.46 13.46
CA TYR A 108 -8.97 6.83 12.50
C TYR A 108 -8.90 8.34 12.30
N THR A 109 -7.72 8.81 11.94
CA THR A 109 -7.55 10.15 11.38
C THR A 109 -7.74 10.09 9.87
N PHE A 110 -8.83 10.66 9.36
CA PHE A 110 -9.15 10.67 7.95
C PHE A 110 -8.65 11.92 7.23
N SER A 111 -8.40 11.80 5.92
CA SER A 111 -8.30 12.94 5.02
C SER A 111 -9.67 13.60 4.82
N VAL A 112 -9.72 14.69 4.04
CA VAL A 112 -10.98 15.14 3.46
C VAL A 112 -11.52 14.06 2.51
N PRO A 113 -12.87 13.87 2.43
CA PRO A 113 -13.46 12.97 1.46
C PRO A 113 -13.08 13.38 0.02
N TYR A 114 -12.65 12.43 -0.80
CA TYR A 114 -12.26 12.67 -2.19
C TYR A 114 -13.19 11.99 -3.20
N VAL A 115 -14.09 11.12 -2.72
CA VAL A 115 -15.12 10.48 -3.53
C VAL A 115 -16.38 10.25 -2.70
N ASP A 116 -17.54 10.45 -3.31
CA ASP A 116 -18.82 10.06 -2.71
C ASP A 116 -19.04 8.56 -2.87
N ASN A 117 -19.60 7.94 -1.82
CA ASN A 117 -19.84 6.50 -1.76
C ASN A 117 -21.28 6.23 -1.29
N SER A 118 -21.92 5.24 -1.91
CA SER A 118 -23.23 4.73 -1.49
C SER A 118 -23.19 3.21 -1.43
N GLN A 119 -23.69 2.65 -0.32
CA GLN A 119 -23.87 1.21 -0.21
C GLN A 119 -25.12 0.79 -0.99
N VAL A 120 -24.98 -0.20 -1.86
CA VAL A 120 -26.06 -0.72 -2.71
C VAL A 120 -26.15 -2.24 -2.62
N PHE A 121 -27.32 -2.79 -2.89
CA PHE A 121 -27.48 -4.22 -3.08
C PHE A 121 -27.32 -4.55 -4.57
N VAL A 122 -26.54 -5.57 -4.85
CA VAL A 122 -26.45 -6.16 -6.19
C VAL A 122 -27.21 -7.47 -6.17
N VAL A 123 -28.21 -7.59 -7.06
CA VAL A 123 -29.07 -8.76 -7.17
C VAL A 123 -29.14 -9.21 -8.63
N ALA A 124 -29.49 -10.50 -8.86
CA ALA A 124 -29.74 -10.96 -10.20
C ALA A 124 -30.99 -10.25 -10.78
N GLU A 125 -30.99 -9.97 -12.08
CA GLU A 125 -32.05 -9.24 -12.77
C GLU A 125 -33.43 -9.90 -12.60
N ASP A 126 -33.47 -11.23 -12.54
CA ASP A 126 -34.66 -12.06 -12.38
C ASP A 126 -34.99 -12.42 -10.91
N ALA A 127 -34.28 -11.84 -9.93
CA ALA A 127 -34.47 -12.16 -8.52
C ALA A 127 -35.80 -11.68 -7.92
N GLY A 128 -36.52 -10.78 -8.61
CA GLY A 128 -37.75 -10.17 -8.12
C GLY A 128 -37.55 -9.32 -6.87
N ILE A 129 -36.36 -8.72 -6.70
CA ILE A 129 -35.99 -7.84 -5.60
C ILE A 129 -35.84 -6.42 -6.17
N GLU A 130 -36.77 -5.55 -5.83
CA GLU A 130 -36.80 -4.15 -6.29
C GLU A 130 -36.58 -3.16 -5.14
N THR A 131 -36.87 -3.58 -3.93
CA THR A 131 -36.79 -2.75 -2.73
C THR A 131 -36.08 -3.48 -1.59
N LYS A 132 -35.64 -2.73 -0.55
CA LYS A 132 -35.08 -3.32 0.67
C LYS A 132 -36.05 -4.28 1.38
N ALA A 133 -37.37 -4.06 1.26
CA ALA A 133 -38.38 -4.91 1.89
C ALA A 133 -38.39 -6.33 1.30
N ASP A 134 -38.04 -6.48 0.01
CA ASP A 134 -38.00 -7.76 -0.68
C ASP A 134 -36.82 -8.64 -0.22
N LEU A 135 -35.88 -8.06 0.53
CA LEU A 135 -34.76 -8.79 1.14
C LEU A 135 -35.16 -9.52 2.43
N ALA A 136 -36.38 -9.29 2.95
CA ALA A 136 -36.82 -9.95 4.17
C ALA A 136 -36.73 -11.49 4.07
N GLY A 137 -35.99 -12.11 4.98
CA GLY A 137 -35.75 -13.55 4.98
C GLY A 137 -34.76 -14.06 3.92
N LYS A 138 -34.08 -13.19 3.20
CA LYS A 138 -33.03 -13.54 2.24
C LYS A 138 -31.65 -13.56 2.92
N ALA A 139 -30.75 -14.39 2.41
CA ALA A 139 -29.35 -14.34 2.78
C ALA A 139 -28.62 -13.25 1.95
N VAL A 140 -27.93 -12.36 2.62
CA VAL A 140 -27.15 -11.28 2.01
C VAL A 140 -25.67 -11.56 2.29
N GLY A 141 -24.88 -11.69 1.22
CA GLY A 141 -23.41 -11.75 1.34
C GLY A 141 -22.84 -10.36 1.53
N VAL A 142 -21.96 -10.20 2.52
CA VAL A 142 -21.32 -8.92 2.84
C VAL A 142 -19.91 -9.16 3.36
N GLN A 143 -19.00 -8.24 3.07
CA GLN A 143 -17.65 -8.31 3.62
C GLN A 143 -17.68 -8.02 5.14
N LYS A 144 -16.96 -8.83 5.89
CA LYS A 144 -16.80 -8.65 7.33
C LYS A 144 -16.15 -7.28 7.62
N ASP A 145 -16.54 -6.64 8.72
CA ASP A 145 -16.01 -5.34 9.17
C ASP A 145 -16.07 -4.21 8.12
N SER A 146 -16.98 -4.33 7.15
CA SER A 146 -17.24 -3.32 6.14
C SER A 146 -18.35 -2.34 6.56
N SER A 147 -18.36 -1.16 5.91
CA SER A 147 -19.46 -0.19 6.05
C SER A 147 -20.79 -0.73 5.51
N ALA A 148 -20.76 -1.70 4.59
CA ALA A 148 -21.95 -2.38 4.12
C ALA A 148 -22.59 -3.24 5.22
N LEU A 149 -21.78 -3.94 6.03
CA LEU A 149 -22.30 -4.69 7.18
C LEU A 149 -22.96 -3.76 8.20
N ALA A 150 -22.31 -2.65 8.54
CA ALA A 150 -22.87 -1.66 9.46
C ALA A 150 -24.18 -1.02 8.94
N ALA A 151 -24.38 -0.94 7.62
CA ALA A 151 -25.59 -0.42 7.01
C ALA A 151 -26.78 -1.42 7.02
N LEU A 152 -26.52 -2.70 7.39
CA LEU A 152 -27.55 -3.75 7.53
C LEU A 152 -28.12 -3.84 8.95
N GLU A 153 -27.44 -3.29 9.94
CA GLU A 153 -27.84 -3.22 11.35
C GLU A 153 -28.77 -2.02 11.60
#